data_39ae0a37bd3e6bfa090b60b6d1e202ce
#
_entry.id   39ae0a37bd3e6bfa090b60b6d1e202ce
#
_cell.length_a   1.000
_cell.length_b   1.000
_cell.length_c   1.000
_cell.angle_alpha   90.00
_cell.angle_beta   90.00
_cell.angle_gamma   90.00
#
_symmetry.space_group_name_H-M   'P 1'
#
loop_
_entity.id
_entity.type
_entity.pdbx_description
1 polymer ?
#
loop_
_entity_poly.entity_id
_entity_poly.type
_entity_poly.pdbx_seq_one_letter_code
_entity_poly.pdbx_strand_id
1 'polypeptide(L)'
;MSRFPQDYYPTRAPVWWELRGAPGPHPDESGCTGRMVLIRHPKNLSKFESFIARITKAPTELMRPLDDLNSLLWELMDGTRTIRQINLLMDSTFHERIAPAEERVETSITNMISLGLVIVRASPISGEWDTSALQDPSGLLADADSSLGIIEEE
;
A
#
# COMPACT_ATOMS: atom_id res chain seq x y z
N MET A 1 16.96 17.38 -0.38
CA MET A 1 17.30 16.46 -1.44
C MET A 1 16.56 15.15 -1.32
N SER A 2 16.06 14.68 -2.43
CA SER A 2 15.27 13.47 -2.40
C SER A 2 16.14 12.23 -2.22
N ARG A 3 15.62 11.26 -1.47
CA ARG A 3 16.30 10.02 -1.23
C ARG A 3 16.26 9.09 -2.43
N PHE A 4 15.27 9.26 -3.29
CA PHE A 4 15.08 8.42 -4.46
C PHE A 4 15.22 9.23 -5.73
N PRO A 5 15.74 8.63 -6.81
CA PRO A 5 15.69 9.31 -8.10
C PRO A 5 14.23 9.61 -8.48
N GLN A 6 14.00 10.81 -8.97
CA GLN A 6 12.64 11.27 -9.23
C GLN A 6 11.98 10.58 -10.43
N ASP A 7 12.75 9.89 -11.25
CA ASP A 7 12.21 9.16 -12.39
C ASP A 7 12.05 7.67 -12.12
N TYR A 8 12.16 7.26 -10.86
CA TYR A 8 11.88 5.88 -10.47
C TYR A 8 10.38 5.73 -10.18
N TYR A 9 9.93 4.48 -10.18
CA TYR A 9 8.51 4.13 -10.12
C TYR A 9 8.20 3.39 -8.83
N PRO A 10 7.65 4.08 -7.82
CA PRO A 10 7.22 3.36 -6.62
C PRO A 10 6.03 2.49 -6.99
N THR A 11 6.08 1.25 -6.57
CA THR A 11 5.12 0.25 -7.02
C THR A 11 4.61 -0.53 -5.83
N ARG A 12 3.31 -0.68 -5.72
CA ARG A 12 2.71 -1.49 -4.67
C ARG A 12 3.27 -2.92 -4.77
N ALA A 13 3.70 -3.46 -3.63
CA ALA A 13 4.13 -4.85 -3.57
C ALA A 13 2.92 -5.76 -3.77
N PRO A 14 3.13 -7.04 -4.06
CA PRO A 14 1.99 -7.96 -4.24
C PRO A 14 1.38 -8.31 -2.89
N VAL A 15 0.45 -7.49 -2.42
CA VAL A 15 -0.27 -7.68 -1.17
C VAL A 15 -1.76 -7.47 -1.42
N TRP A 16 -2.57 -8.01 -0.55
CA TRP A 16 -4.03 -7.85 -0.66
C TRP A 16 -4.42 -6.47 -0.12
N TRP A 17 -5.27 -5.77 -0.85
CA TRP A 17 -5.77 -4.48 -0.39
C TRP A 17 -7.15 -4.25 -0.98
N GLU A 18 -7.92 -3.37 -0.34
CA GLU A 18 -9.25 -3.02 -0.82
C GLU A 18 -9.53 -1.54 -0.58
N LEU A 19 -10.54 -1.03 -1.24
CA LEU A 19 -11.00 0.35 -1.07
C LEU A 19 -12.25 0.34 -0.22
N ARG A 20 -12.39 1.34 0.63
CA ARG A 20 -13.54 1.46 1.52
C ARG A 20 -14.03 2.89 1.58
N GLY A 21 -15.31 3.07 1.81
CA GLY A 21 -15.89 4.38 2.01
C GLY A 21 -16.14 5.13 0.73
N ALA A 22 -16.58 6.37 0.89
CA ALA A 22 -16.89 7.22 -0.24
C ALA A 22 -15.60 7.86 -0.79
N PRO A 23 -15.62 8.28 -2.04
CA PRO A 23 -14.46 8.95 -2.61
C PRO A 23 -14.13 10.24 -1.86
N GLY A 24 -12.86 10.50 -1.69
CA GLY A 24 -12.35 11.75 -1.13
C GLY A 24 -11.62 12.53 -2.20
N PRO A 25 -10.79 13.49 -1.79
CA PRO A 25 -10.02 14.25 -2.76
C PRO A 25 -9.12 13.37 -3.59
N HIS A 26 -9.12 13.59 -4.89
CA HIS A 26 -8.26 12.81 -5.79
C HIS A 26 -8.15 13.55 -7.11
N PRO A 27 -7.05 13.34 -7.86
CA PRO A 27 -6.90 13.94 -9.18
C PRO A 27 -7.74 13.17 -10.20
N ASP A 28 -7.96 13.78 -11.34
CA ASP A 28 -8.69 13.13 -12.43
C ASP A 28 -7.69 12.26 -13.20
N GLU A 29 -7.33 11.14 -12.60
CA GLU A 29 -6.35 10.22 -13.15
C GLU A 29 -6.90 8.81 -13.02
N SER A 30 -6.55 7.95 -13.98
CA SER A 30 -7.05 6.58 -13.93
C SER A 30 -6.50 5.88 -12.69
N GLY A 31 -7.36 5.09 -12.06
CA GLY A 31 -6.98 4.36 -10.88
C GLY A 31 -7.05 5.14 -9.59
N CYS A 32 -7.52 6.39 -9.62
CA CYS A 32 -7.60 7.23 -8.43
C CYS A 32 -9.03 7.46 -8.04
N THR A 33 -9.42 7.06 -6.85
CA THR A 33 -10.78 7.21 -6.36
C THR A 33 -10.89 8.11 -5.13
N GLY A 34 -9.78 8.30 -4.41
CA GLY A 34 -9.81 9.03 -3.15
C GLY A 34 -10.47 8.27 -2.03
N ARG A 35 -10.78 7.00 -2.22
CA ARG A 35 -11.36 6.18 -1.16
C ARG A 35 -10.28 5.70 -0.23
N MET A 36 -10.68 5.31 0.98
CA MET A 36 -9.71 4.83 1.97
C MET A 36 -9.24 3.43 1.61
N VAL A 37 -7.99 3.16 1.90
CA VAL A 37 -7.35 1.88 1.57
C VAL A 37 -7.14 1.08 2.85
N LEU A 38 -7.44 -0.21 2.78
CA LEU A 38 -7.11 -1.16 3.84
C LEU A 38 -6.22 -2.23 3.23
N ILE A 39 -5.07 -2.47 3.85
CA ILE A 39 -4.12 -3.48 3.40
C ILE A 39 -4.13 -4.64 4.36
N ARG A 40 -4.16 -5.85 3.84
CA ARG A 40 -3.98 -7.07 4.63
C ARG A 40 -2.70 -7.73 4.17
N HIS A 41 -1.86 -8.11 5.10
CA HIS A 41 -0.66 -8.85 4.73
C HIS A 41 -0.26 -9.78 5.87
N PRO A 42 0.40 -10.88 5.54
CA PRO A 42 0.80 -11.82 6.58
C PRO A 42 1.82 -11.19 7.50
N LYS A 43 1.73 -11.53 8.78
CA LYS A 43 2.73 -11.11 9.73
C LYS A 43 4.01 -11.87 9.45
N ASN A 44 5.12 -11.19 9.62
CA ASN A 44 6.41 -11.84 9.55
C ASN A 44 6.75 -12.34 10.92
N LEU A 45 6.47 -13.59 11.20
CA LEU A 45 6.74 -14.16 12.51
C LEU A 45 7.88 -15.14 12.43
N SER A 46 8.74 -15.12 13.45
CA SER A 46 9.72 -16.18 13.62
C SER A 46 8.97 -17.45 13.99
N LYS A 47 9.67 -18.59 13.97
CA LYS A 47 9.04 -19.84 14.35
C LYS A 47 8.50 -19.79 15.76
N PHE A 48 9.23 -19.15 16.66
CA PHE A 48 8.78 -19.04 18.03
C PHE A 48 7.54 -18.17 18.13
N GLU A 49 7.54 -17.05 17.45
CA GLU A 49 6.39 -16.17 17.46
C GLU A 49 5.17 -16.84 16.83
N SER A 50 5.39 -17.64 15.80
CA SER A 50 4.29 -18.37 15.18
C SER A 50 3.70 -19.37 16.16
N PHE A 51 4.54 -20.02 16.95
CA PHE A 51 4.08 -20.96 17.95
C PHE A 51 3.25 -20.25 19.01
N ILE A 52 3.71 -19.12 19.48
CA ILE A 52 2.97 -18.33 20.46
C ILE A 52 1.64 -17.87 19.88
N ALA A 53 1.63 -17.40 18.64
CA ALA A 53 0.40 -16.97 18.01
C ALA A 53 -0.61 -18.10 17.94
N ARG A 54 -0.13 -19.32 17.67
CA ARG A 54 -1.02 -20.45 17.59
C ARG A 54 -1.64 -20.79 18.94
N ILE A 55 -0.83 -20.72 19.99
CA ILE A 55 -1.32 -20.99 21.33
C ILE A 55 -2.30 -19.94 21.79
N THR A 56 -2.01 -18.68 21.53
CA THR A 56 -2.87 -17.60 22.00
C THR A 56 -3.98 -17.28 21.03
N LYS A 57 -3.99 -17.94 19.86
CA LYS A 57 -4.97 -17.68 18.81
C LYS A 57 -4.90 -16.26 18.31
N ALA A 58 -3.72 -15.67 18.36
CA ALA A 58 -3.52 -14.33 17.82
C ALA A 58 -3.56 -14.38 16.30
N PRO A 59 -4.01 -13.30 15.66
CA PRO A 59 -4.03 -13.28 14.20
C PRO A 59 -2.63 -13.37 13.63
N THR A 60 -2.51 -14.01 12.48
CA THR A 60 -1.23 -14.12 11.79
C THR A 60 -1.12 -13.17 10.62
N GLU A 61 -2.10 -12.32 10.41
CA GLU A 61 -1.99 -11.28 9.39
C GLU A 61 -2.31 -9.94 10.02
N LEU A 62 -1.81 -8.90 9.40
CA LEU A 62 -2.04 -7.54 9.87
C LEU A 62 -3.06 -6.88 8.97
N MET A 63 -3.93 -6.06 9.56
CA MET A 63 -4.82 -5.20 8.82
C MET A 63 -4.33 -3.78 9.04
N ARG A 64 -4.07 -3.09 7.93
CA ARG A 64 -3.45 -1.78 8.01
C ARG A 64 -4.29 -0.77 7.26
N PRO A 65 -5.13 -0.02 7.97
CA PRO A 65 -5.89 1.06 7.31
C PRO A 65 -4.98 2.26 7.09
N LEU A 66 -5.16 2.91 5.95
CA LEU A 66 -4.40 4.10 5.62
C LEU A 66 -5.30 5.32 5.73
N ASP A 67 -4.71 6.46 6.09
CA ASP A 67 -5.47 7.71 6.10
C ASP A 67 -5.66 8.19 4.67
N ASP A 68 -6.32 9.35 4.51
CA ASP A 68 -6.67 9.82 3.17
C ASP A 68 -5.45 10.17 2.34
N LEU A 69 -4.43 10.77 2.93
CA LEU A 69 -3.22 11.12 2.18
C LEU A 69 -2.50 9.86 1.73
N ASN A 70 -2.32 8.92 2.63
CA ASN A 70 -1.60 7.69 2.28
C ASN A 70 -2.44 6.78 1.39
N SER A 71 -3.77 6.85 1.50
CA SER A 71 -4.63 6.07 0.62
C SER A 71 -4.51 6.53 -0.83
N LEU A 72 -4.49 7.83 -1.07
CA LEU A 72 -4.28 8.31 -2.43
C LEU A 72 -2.87 7.99 -2.92
N LEU A 73 -1.88 8.15 -2.05
CA LEU A 73 -0.52 7.79 -2.43
C LEU A 73 -0.46 6.32 -2.84
N TRP A 74 -1.14 5.44 -2.09
CA TRP A 74 -1.19 4.02 -2.43
C TRP A 74 -1.78 3.79 -3.81
N GLU A 75 -2.88 4.48 -4.12
CA GLU A 75 -3.50 4.33 -5.44
C GLU A 75 -2.57 4.78 -6.56
N LEU A 76 -1.78 5.81 -6.31
CA LEU A 76 -0.88 6.34 -7.33
C LEU A 76 0.32 5.44 -7.59
N MET A 77 0.64 4.55 -6.65
CA MET A 77 1.81 3.69 -6.76
C MET A 77 1.50 2.40 -7.51
N ASP A 78 0.95 2.52 -8.69
CA ASP A 78 0.60 1.37 -9.51
C ASP A 78 1.76 0.88 -10.38
N GLY A 79 2.91 1.52 -10.28
CA GLY A 79 4.08 1.09 -11.03
C GLY A 79 4.23 1.77 -12.38
N THR A 80 3.31 2.67 -12.73
CA THR A 80 3.38 3.37 -14.02
C THR A 80 3.63 4.85 -13.87
N ARG A 81 3.72 5.35 -12.64
CA ARG A 81 3.96 6.78 -12.39
C ARG A 81 5.28 6.96 -11.68
N THR A 82 6.03 7.98 -12.09
CA THR A 82 7.30 8.28 -11.42
C THR A 82 7.05 9.01 -10.12
N ILE A 83 8.08 9.05 -9.27
CA ILE A 83 7.99 9.81 -8.02
C ILE A 83 7.68 11.27 -8.32
N ARG A 84 8.30 11.84 -9.38
CA ARG A 84 8.02 13.23 -9.75
C ARG A 84 6.55 13.44 -10.07
N GLN A 85 5.96 12.52 -10.84
CA GLN A 85 4.55 12.63 -11.19
C GLN A 85 3.67 12.51 -9.95
N ILE A 86 4.02 11.59 -9.06
CA ILE A 86 3.26 11.39 -7.83
C ILE A 86 3.32 12.63 -6.94
N ASN A 87 4.51 13.23 -6.81
CA ASN A 87 4.65 14.45 -6.02
C ASN A 87 3.76 15.55 -6.55
N LEU A 88 3.72 15.73 -7.86
CA LEU A 88 2.89 16.78 -8.45
C LEU A 88 1.40 16.51 -8.22
N LEU A 89 0.98 15.27 -8.36
CA LEU A 89 -0.43 14.92 -8.18
C LEU A 89 -0.84 15.05 -6.72
N MET A 90 0.01 14.63 -5.80
CA MET A 90 -0.30 14.77 -4.38
C MET A 90 -0.37 16.23 -3.97
N ASP A 91 0.56 17.04 -4.47
CA ASP A 91 0.57 18.45 -4.15
C ASP A 91 -0.67 19.14 -4.71
N SER A 92 -1.06 18.83 -5.95
CA SER A 92 -2.22 19.47 -6.56
C SER A 92 -3.54 19.02 -5.92
N THR A 93 -3.54 17.88 -5.26
CA THR A 93 -4.75 17.37 -4.63
C THR A 93 -4.91 17.89 -3.19
N PHE A 94 -3.83 17.88 -2.42
CA PHE A 94 -3.92 18.18 -1.00
C PHE A 94 -3.34 19.54 -0.62
N HIS A 95 -2.59 20.16 -1.51
CA HIS A 95 -2.07 21.51 -1.29
C HIS A 95 -1.33 21.62 0.04
N GLU A 96 -1.73 22.52 0.90
CA GLU A 96 -1.01 22.79 2.13
C GLU A 96 -1.03 21.62 3.11
N ARG A 97 -2.01 20.76 3.01
CA ARG A 97 -2.07 19.61 3.92
C ARG A 97 -0.88 18.67 3.74
N ILE A 98 -0.26 18.69 2.56
CA ILE A 98 0.86 17.78 2.32
C ILE A 98 2.18 18.55 2.11
N ALA A 99 2.15 19.86 2.26
CA ALA A 99 3.37 20.65 2.02
C ALA A 99 4.39 20.43 3.11
N PRO A 100 5.67 20.27 2.78
CA PRO A 100 6.19 20.14 1.41
C PRO A 100 5.97 18.74 0.90
N ALA A 101 5.36 18.64 -0.27
CA ALA A 101 4.88 17.36 -0.76
C ALA A 101 6.03 16.37 -0.98
N GLU A 102 7.13 16.84 -1.52
CA GLU A 102 8.22 15.93 -1.82
C GLU A 102 8.73 15.23 -0.57
N GLU A 103 8.87 15.94 0.53
CA GLU A 103 9.35 15.34 1.76
C GLU A 103 8.33 14.40 2.38
N ARG A 104 7.06 14.82 2.35
CA ARG A 104 6.02 13.99 2.96
C ARG A 104 5.81 12.70 2.18
N VAL A 105 5.83 12.79 0.86
CA VAL A 105 5.68 11.62 0.01
C VAL A 105 6.88 10.69 0.21
N GLU A 106 8.07 11.23 0.25
CA GLU A 106 9.26 10.40 0.44
C GLU A 106 9.24 9.69 1.78
N THR A 107 8.82 10.38 2.84
CA THR A 107 8.73 9.76 4.16
C THR A 107 7.73 8.60 4.15
N SER A 108 6.57 8.81 3.51
CA SER A 108 5.57 7.76 3.45
C SER A 108 6.06 6.57 2.64
N ILE A 109 6.71 6.82 1.51
CA ILE A 109 7.23 5.73 0.69
C ILE A 109 8.30 4.96 1.47
N THR A 110 9.18 5.66 2.18
CA THR A 110 10.22 5.00 2.97
C THR A 110 9.61 4.10 4.04
N ASN A 111 8.56 4.60 4.71
CA ASN A 111 7.89 3.80 5.72
C ASN A 111 7.24 2.56 5.12
N MET A 112 6.61 2.70 3.98
CA MET A 112 5.96 1.58 3.32
C MET A 112 6.98 0.55 2.81
N ILE A 113 8.15 1.01 2.37
CA ILE A 113 9.21 0.09 1.99
C ILE A 113 9.66 -0.73 3.20
N SER A 114 9.82 -0.08 4.34
CA SER A 114 10.27 -0.79 5.53
C SER A 114 9.25 -1.81 6.01
N LEU A 115 7.98 -1.63 5.64
CA LEU A 115 6.94 -2.58 5.98
C LEU A 115 6.75 -3.64 4.90
N GLY A 116 7.53 -3.60 3.83
CA GLY A 116 7.41 -4.58 2.75
C GLY A 116 6.24 -4.33 1.82
N LEU A 117 5.70 -3.12 1.82
CA LEU A 117 4.49 -2.82 1.06
C LEU A 117 4.75 -2.15 -0.28
N VAL A 118 5.94 -1.61 -0.48
CA VAL A 118 6.26 -0.85 -1.70
C VAL A 118 7.66 -1.20 -2.17
N ILE A 119 7.83 -1.29 -3.46
CA ILE A 119 9.11 -1.52 -4.11
C ILE A 119 9.32 -0.37 -5.10
N VAL A 120 10.48 0.28 -5.03
CA VAL A 120 10.77 1.39 -5.95
C VAL A 120 11.58 0.83 -7.10
N ARG A 121 11.03 0.91 -8.30
CA ARG A 121 11.62 0.29 -9.49
C ARG A 121 12.23 1.35 -10.38
N ALA A 122 13.26 0.96 -11.11
CA ALA A 122 13.91 1.86 -12.06
C ALA A 122 13.13 1.96 -13.38
N SER A 123 12.21 1.03 -13.62
CA SER A 123 11.42 1.03 -14.85
C SER A 123 9.98 0.71 -14.50
N PRO A 124 9.03 1.09 -15.36
CA PRO A 124 7.62 0.82 -15.03
C PRO A 124 7.35 -0.68 -14.99
N ILE A 125 6.34 -1.06 -14.21
CA ILE A 125 5.96 -2.44 -14.11
C ILE A 125 5.26 -2.85 -15.40
N SER A 126 5.49 -4.08 -15.85
CA SER A 126 4.86 -4.56 -17.06
C SER A 126 4.46 -6.02 -16.91
N GLY A 127 3.84 -6.35 -15.79
CA GLY A 127 3.32 -7.69 -15.60
C GLY A 127 4.14 -8.56 -14.67
N GLU A 128 5.16 -7.98 -14.02
CA GLU A 128 5.98 -8.77 -13.11
C GLU A 128 5.16 -9.27 -11.93
N TRP A 129 4.21 -8.47 -11.48
CA TRP A 129 3.23 -8.94 -10.51
C TRP A 129 1.98 -8.07 -10.64
N ASP A 130 0.90 -8.52 -10.00
CA ASP A 130 -0.39 -7.85 -10.07
C ASP A 130 -0.52 -6.87 -8.92
N THR A 131 -0.72 -5.59 -9.22
CA THR A 131 -0.88 -4.56 -8.18
C THR A 131 -2.35 -4.27 -7.89
N SER A 132 -3.27 -5.02 -8.48
CA SER A 132 -4.70 -4.75 -8.33
C SER A 132 -5.18 -5.05 -6.92
N ALA A 133 -6.32 -4.45 -6.58
CA ALA A 133 -6.97 -4.72 -5.31
C ALA A 133 -7.53 -6.14 -5.28
N LEU A 134 -7.72 -6.64 -4.08
CA LEU A 134 -8.40 -7.91 -3.83
C LEU A 134 -7.66 -9.14 -4.37
N GLN A 135 -6.35 -9.05 -4.49
CA GLN A 135 -5.54 -10.18 -4.93
C GLN A 135 -4.71 -10.67 -3.75
N ASP A 136 -4.67 -11.97 -3.56
CA ASP A 136 -3.86 -12.57 -2.50
C ASP A 136 -2.72 -13.36 -3.14
N PRO A 137 -1.66 -12.69 -3.55
CA PRO A 137 -0.60 -13.37 -4.29
C PRO A 137 0.20 -14.34 -3.43
N SER A 138 0.19 -14.17 -2.12
CA SER A 138 0.94 -15.07 -1.26
C SER A 138 0.20 -16.36 -0.96
N GLY A 139 -1.12 -16.34 -1.08
CA GLY A 139 -1.93 -17.47 -0.68
C GLY A 139 -1.96 -17.72 0.82
N LEU A 140 -1.45 -16.78 1.60
CA LEU A 140 -1.37 -16.94 3.04
C LEU A 140 -2.48 -16.24 3.81
N LEU A 141 -3.29 -15.45 3.14
CA LEU A 141 -4.36 -14.72 3.81
C LEU A 141 -5.60 -15.58 3.85
N ALA A 142 -6.43 -15.34 4.86
CA ALA A 142 -7.69 -16.04 4.93
C ALA A 142 -8.56 -15.65 3.75
N ASP A 143 -9.48 -16.52 3.40
CA ASP A 143 -10.40 -16.25 2.34
C ASP A 143 -11.11 -14.95 2.57
N ALA A 144 -11.20 -14.16 1.57
CA ALA A 144 -11.79 -12.85 1.73
C ALA A 144 -13.23 -12.93 2.15
N ASP A 145 -13.93 -13.93 1.65
CA ASP A 145 -15.29 -14.02 2.09
C ASP A 145 -15.40 -14.65 3.39
N SER A 146 -14.48 -15.42 3.74
CA SER A 146 -14.69 -15.99 5.05
C SER A 146 -14.61 -14.87 5.97
N SER A 147 -14.28 -14.05 5.52
CA SER A 147 -14.44 -13.18 6.16
C SER A 147 -14.71 -12.53 6.88
N LEU A 148 -14.81 -12.31 6.54
CA LEU A 148 -15.19 -11.61 7.21
C LEU A 148 -14.17 -11.21 8.03
N GLY A 149 -13.13 -11.09 7.76
CA GLY A 149 -12.20 -10.61 8.55
C GLY A 149 -11.58 -11.52 9.38
N ILE A 150 -11.85 -12.69 9.22
CA ILE A 150 -11.34 -13.55 10.07
C ILE A 150 -10.06 -13.94 9.69
N ILE A 151 -9.21 -13.88 10.50
CA ILE A 151 -8.02 -14.20 10.21
C ILE A 151 -7.62 -15.44 10.67
N GLU A 152 -7.15 -16.19 10.02
CA GLU A 152 -6.90 -17.43 10.48
C GLU A 152 -5.69 -17.75 10.13
N GLU A 153 -5.00 -18.26 10.36
CA GLU A 153 -3.96 -18.52 10.09
C GLU A 153 -3.60 -19.58 9.78
N GLU A 154 -3.09 -20.10 9.41
CA GLU A 154 -2.82 -21.27 9.07
C GLU A 154 -1.76 -21.61 9.25
#